data_f22097f5d106da1877a886c3b1c06d1b
#
_entry.id   f22097f5d106da1877a886c3b1c06d1b
#
_cell.length_a   1.000
_cell.length_b   1.000
_cell.length_c   1.000
_cell.angle_alpha   90.00
_cell.angle_beta   90.00
_cell.angle_gamma   90.00
#
_symmetry.space_group_name_H-M   'P 1'
#
loop_
_entity.id
_entity.type
_entity.pdbx_description
1 polymer ?
#
loop_
_entity_poly.entity_id
_entity_poly.type
_entity_poly.pdbx_seq_one_letter_code
_entity_poly.pdbx_strand_id
1 'polypeptide(L)'
;MRRKLQELQDTLGGFVDQRDHLLLVIGCHEAEAAWVHKTLKGLDEETPSDLFLLFAHEARSATQYVTDVLANLEAQLEGANLTRKQNGEAPWPALPGRCQDPRESPGARLRSAIEHVRGLLPPDGDHRLVWALVPMKIEDRTGYSHLVGQLLPHDGFQPWMRSLRIIVRDEKEPPFLVPALRKLQVPGVLVYEPDLSTAALTDSLAQESVDPALPVPERMQALLQLAALDYAHKRYPAALEKYGLLHTYYAEQGLKELQALCLQGAGDVLRAVGKLALAKERYQQGLAVAVNTLALPILINLSMAAGDVSLELKQYTEAEGYFDITDRVAAKALNPYPKADALEKLGLARYLRKDLGKAVVTWTGAAAFCRSVEYTARLRSVLQRLEKVYGEAGMVTEQRACKKELQSLPREGQT
;
A
#
# COMPACT_ATOMS: atom_id res chain seq x y z
N MET A 1 -14.82 8.65 4.98
CA MET A 1 -13.78 8.25 3.99
C MET A 1 -14.40 7.87 2.65
N ARG A 2 -15.42 7.00 2.66
CA ARG A 2 -16.13 6.60 1.43
C ARG A 2 -16.71 7.80 0.66
N ARG A 3 -17.38 8.73 1.36
CA ARG A 3 -17.92 9.96 0.74
C ARG A 3 -16.86 10.80 0.03
N LYS A 4 -15.69 10.99 0.68
CA LYS A 4 -14.60 11.76 0.08
C LYS A 4 -13.97 11.08 -1.13
N LEU A 5 -13.84 9.76 -1.07
CA LEU A 5 -13.37 8.97 -2.21
C LEU A 5 -14.41 8.90 -3.33
N GLN A 6 -15.71 8.86 -2.99
CA GLN A 6 -16.80 8.93 -3.97
C GLN A 6 -16.82 10.30 -4.67
N GLU A 7 -16.69 11.40 -3.91
CA GLU A 7 -16.56 12.75 -4.46
C GLU A 7 -15.39 12.88 -5.44
N LEU A 8 -14.25 12.28 -5.08
CA LEU A 8 -13.07 12.19 -5.96
C LEU A 8 -13.40 11.38 -7.23
N GLN A 9 -14.00 10.20 -7.07
CA GLN A 9 -14.38 9.32 -8.18
C GLN A 9 -15.39 9.99 -9.12
N ASP A 10 -16.44 10.63 -8.59
CA ASP A 10 -17.45 11.33 -9.35
C ASP A 10 -16.84 12.50 -10.13
N THR A 11 -15.93 13.24 -9.51
CA THR A 11 -15.24 14.37 -10.17
C THR A 11 -14.32 13.89 -11.28
N LEU A 12 -13.52 12.84 -11.03
CA LEU A 12 -12.64 12.28 -12.06
C LEU A 12 -13.40 11.62 -13.18
N GLY A 13 -14.46 10.86 -12.87
CA GLY A 13 -15.37 10.26 -13.86
C GLY A 13 -16.05 11.32 -14.70
N GLY A 14 -16.60 12.36 -14.07
CA GLY A 14 -17.21 13.51 -14.77
C GLY A 14 -16.22 14.24 -15.68
N PHE A 15 -14.93 14.35 -15.28
CA PHE A 15 -13.89 14.90 -16.15
C PHE A 15 -13.60 13.97 -17.34
N VAL A 16 -13.57 12.67 -17.13
CA VAL A 16 -13.36 11.71 -18.24
C VAL A 16 -14.51 11.76 -19.21
N ASP A 17 -15.74 11.87 -18.74
CA ASP A 17 -16.95 11.84 -19.56
C ASP A 17 -17.21 13.12 -20.36
N GLN A 18 -16.82 14.27 -19.85
CA GLN A 18 -17.07 15.55 -20.51
C GLN A 18 -16.23 15.70 -21.81
N ARG A 19 -16.58 16.69 -22.67
CA ARG A 19 -15.94 16.91 -24.00
C ARG A 19 -15.28 18.28 -24.15
N ASP A 20 -15.38 19.13 -23.15
CA ASP A 20 -15.03 20.56 -23.28
C ASP A 20 -13.60 20.87 -22.82
N HIS A 21 -13.03 20.00 -21.98
CA HIS A 21 -11.72 20.24 -21.35
C HIS A 21 -10.77 19.08 -21.60
N LEU A 22 -9.55 19.41 -21.99
CA LEU A 22 -8.49 18.44 -22.26
C LEU A 22 -7.68 18.08 -21.01
N LEU A 23 -7.47 19.06 -20.13
CA LEU A 23 -6.55 18.96 -18.99
C LEU A 23 -7.26 19.16 -17.65
N LEU A 24 -7.07 18.23 -16.74
CA LEU A 24 -7.38 18.35 -15.33
C LEU A 24 -6.09 18.43 -14.50
N VAL A 25 -5.95 19.47 -13.70
CA VAL A 25 -4.91 19.60 -12.70
C VAL A 25 -5.46 19.22 -11.34
N ILE A 26 -4.88 18.21 -10.71
CA ILE A 26 -5.26 17.78 -9.37
C ILE A 26 -4.24 18.34 -8.37
N GLY A 27 -4.69 19.29 -7.53
CA GLY A 27 -3.90 19.82 -6.42
C GLY A 27 -3.99 18.89 -5.21
N CYS A 28 -2.93 18.11 -4.93
CA CYS A 28 -2.90 17.23 -3.76
C CYS A 28 -1.49 17.11 -3.18
N HIS A 29 -1.41 16.82 -1.87
CA HIS A 29 -0.14 16.53 -1.22
C HIS A 29 0.44 15.19 -1.66
N GLU A 30 1.74 15.01 -1.48
CA GLU A 30 2.44 13.76 -1.82
C GLU A 30 1.77 12.51 -1.20
N ALA A 31 1.42 12.58 0.08
CA ALA A 31 0.74 11.48 0.77
C ALA A 31 -0.67 11.16 0.23
N GLU A 32 -1.30 12.11 -0.45
CA GLU A 32 -2.66 11.98 -1.01
C GLU A 32 -2.66 11.41 -2.43
N ALA A 33 -1.53 11.49 -3.15
CA ALA A 33 -1.41 11.02 -4.54
C ALA A 33 -1.80 9.54 -4.70
N ALA A 34 -1.53 8.69 -3.70
CA ALA A 34 -1.92 7.29 -3.71
C ALA A 34 -3.44 7.08 -3.81
N TRP A 35 -4.24 7.97 -3.21
CA TRP A 35 -5.70 7.92 -3.31
C TRP A 35 -6.18 8.26 -4.71
N VAL A 36 -5.54 9.26 -5.35
CA VAL A 36 -5.84 9.62 -6.75
C VAL A 36 -5.55 8.45 -7.68
N HIS A 37 -4.39 7.80 -7.53
CA HIS A 37 -4.05 6.60 -8.31
C HIS A 37 -5.05 5.47 -8.09
N LYS A 38 -5.43 5.19 -6.84
CA LYS A 38 -6.39 4.14 -6.52
C LYS A 38 -7.76 4.41 -7.17
N THR A 39 -8.21 5.66 -7.14
CA THR A 39 -9.49 6.06 -7.73
C THR A 39 -9.45 5.96 -9.26
N LEU A 40 -8.36 6.43 -9.90
CA LEU A 40 -8.19 6.29 -11.35
C LEU A 40 -8.15 4.83 -11.81
N LYS A 41 -7.50 3.96 -11.03
CA LYS A 41 -7.51 2.52 -11.30
C LYS A 41 -8.91 1.91 -11.15
N GLY A 42 -9.69 2.36 -10.17
CA GLY A 42 -11.10 1.94 -10.04
C GLY A 42 -11.94 2.35 -11.24
N LEU A 43 -11.75 3.58 -11.74
CA LEU A 43 -12.43 4.05 -12.96
C LEU A 43 -12.04 3.24 -14.20
N ASP A 44 -10.78 2.86 -14.36
CA ASP A 44 -10.29 1.98 -15.42
C ASP A 44 -11.02 0.62 -15.41
N GLU A 45 -11.20 0.04 -14.22
CA GLU A 45 -11.91 -1.23 -14.04
C GLU A 45 -13.42 -1.11 -14.32
N GLU A 46 -14.03 0.07 -14.06
CA GLU A 46 -15.46 0.33 -14.27
C GLU A 46 -15.81 0.73 -15.72
N THR A 47 -14.82 1.23 -16.49
CA THR A 47 -15.04 1.74 -17.86
C THR A 47 -14.17 1.00 -18.90
N PRO A 48 -14.46 -0.28 -19.19
CA PRO A 48 -13.61 -1.12 -20.04
C PRO A 48 -13.52 -0.65 -21.51
N SER A 49 -14.34 0.33 -21.92
CA SER A 49 -14.27 0.97 -23.24
C SER A 49 -13.17 2.02 -23.34
N ASP A 50 -12.68 2.52 -22.22
CA ASP A 50 -11.66 3.57 -22.14
C ASP A 50 -10.28 2.97 -21.83
N LEU A 51 -9.24 3.65 -22.26
CA LEU A 51 -7.86 3.25 -21.98
C LEU A 51 -7.23 4.22 -20.98
N PHE A 52 -6.93 3.74 -19.77
CA PHE A 52 -6.25 4.51 -18.76
C PHE A 52 -4.76 4.16 -18.72
N LEU A 53 -3.91 5.15 -18.89
CA LEU A 53 -2.46 5.04 -18.73
C LEU A 53 -2.02 5.88 -17.52
N LEU A 54 -1.65 5.20 -16.44
CA LEU A 54 -1.35 5.81 -15.14
C LEU A 54 0.16 5.77 -14.88
N PHE A 55 0.79 6.94 -14.68
CA PHE A 55 2.22 7.08 -14.46
C PHE A 55 2.50 7.73 -13.11
N ALA A 56 3.03 6.91 -12.17
CA ALA A 56 3.28 7.28 -10.77
C ALA A 56 4.76 7.58 -10.47
N HIS A 57 5.64 7.51 -11.48
CA HIS A 57 7.08 7.69 -11.30
C HIS A 57 7.42 9.04 -10.66
N GLU A 58 8.52 9.11 -9.90
CA GLU A 58 8.99 10.37 -9.32
C GLU A 58 9.49 11.33 -10.41
N ALA A 59 9.03 12.57 -10.39
CA ALA A 59 9.48 13.62 -11.31
C ALA A 59 10.75 14.30 -10.77
N ARG A 60 11.89 13.58 -10.84
CA ARG A 60 13.22 14.09 -10.43
C ARG A 60 13.76 15.13 -11.40
N SER A 61 13.53 14.92 -12.68
CA SER A 61 13.72 15.89 -13.76
C SER A 61 12.75 15.56 -14.89
N ALA A 62 12.42 16.54 -15.73
CA ALA A 62 11.52 16.32 -16.87
C ALA A 62 12.03 15.22 -17.81
N THR A 63 13.34 15.17 -18.07
CA THR A 63 13.95 14.16 -18.96
C THR A 63 13.86 12.77 -18.38
N GLN A 64 14.22 12.58 -17.10
CA GLN A 64 14.17 11.28 -16.44
C GLN A 64 12.73 10.78 -16.34
N TYR A 65 11.81 11.65 -15.90
CA TYR A 65 10.39 11.33 -15.78
C TYR A 65 9.80 10.83 -17.10
N VAL A 66 10.05 11.54 -18.22
CA VAL A 66 9.58 11.10 -19.53
C VAL A 66 10.23 9.78 -19.96
N THR A 67 11.49 9.56 -19.63
CA THR A 67 12.17 8.29 -19.94
C THR A 67 11.53 7.13 -19.18
N ASP A 68 11.20 7.31 -17.90
CA ASP A 68 10.55 6.30 -17.06
C ASP A 68 9.10 6.03 -17.54
N VAL A 69 8.36 7.07 -17.90
CA VAL A 69 7.01 6.97 -18.50
C VAL A 69 7.05 6.18 -19.79
N LEU A 70 7.98 6.47 -20.71
CA LEU A 70 8.09 5.78 -21.99
C LEU A 70 8.53 4.32 -21.83
N ALA A 71 9.47 4.03 -20.93
CA ALA A 71 9.87 2.66 -20.63
C ALA A 71 8.71 1.83 -20.05
N ASN A 72 7.92 2.43 -19.17
CA ASN A 72 6.71 1.79 -18.62
C ASN A 72 5.67 1.53 -19.73
N LEU A 73 5.45 2.50 -20.62
CA LEU A 73 4.54 2.34 -21.76
C LEU A 73 5.00 1.24 -22.71
N GLU A 74 6.29 1.13 -23.02
CA GLU A 74 6.84 0.04 -23.84
C GLU A 74 6.57 -1.32 -23.22
N ALA A 75 6.81 -1.48 -21.92
CA ALA A 75 6.52 -2.72 -21.20
C ALA A 75 5.02 -3.08 -21.25
N GLN A 76 4.13 -2.08 -21.13
CA GLN A 76 2.68 -2.30 -21.27
C GLN A 76 2.30 -2.73 -22.70
N LEU A 77 2.88 -2.11 -23.72
CA LEU A 77 2.65 -2.49 -25.13
C LEU A 77 3.16 -3.91 -25.43
N GLU A 78 4.31 -4.28 -24.91
CA GLU A 78 4.84 -5.64 -25.03
C GLU A 78 3.90 -6.66 -24.38
N GLY A 79 3.43 -6.38 -23.14
CA GLY A 79 2.46 -7.22 -22.45
C GLY A 79 1.14 -7.38 -23.22
N ALA A 80 0.61 -6.27 -23.73
CA ALA A 80 -0.59 -6.27 -24.56
C ALA A 80 -0.37 -7.09 -25.86
N ASN A 81 0.78 -6.96 -26.50
CA ASN A 81 1.11 -7.70 -27.71
C ASN A 81 1.27 -9.21 -27.49
N LEU A 82 1.74 -9.63 -26.30
CA LEU A 82 1.75 -11.04 -25.93
C LEU A 82 0.32 -11.60 -25.85
N THR A 83 -0.60 -10.88 -25.22
CA THR A 83 -2.01 -11.25 -25.13
C THR A 83 -2.68 -11.29 -26.49
N ARG A 84 -2.47 -10.27 -27.35
CA ARG A 84 -2.99 -10.21 -28.72
C ARG A 84 -2.50 -11.40 -29.55
N LYS A 85 -1.23 -11.74 -29.43
CA LYS A 85 -0.65 -12.92 -30.12
C LYS A 85 -1.33 -14.23 -29.67
N GLN A 86 -1.63 -14.37 -28.37
CA GLN A 86 -2.37 -15.55 -27.87
C GLN A 86 -3.79 -15.62 -28.43
N ASN A 87 -4.42 -14.47 -28.68
CA ASN A 87 -5.74 -14.36 -29.26
C ASN A 87 -5.76 -14.45 -30.80
N GLY A 88 -4.59 -14.58 -31.44
CA GLY A 88 -4.48 -14.60 -32.92
C GLY A 88 -4.65 -13.23 -33.59
N GLU A 89 -4.51 -12.15 -32.83
CA GLU A 89 -4.61 -10.78 -33.30
C GLU A 89 -3.26 -10.23 -33.75
N ALA A 90 -3.25 -9.26 -34.70
CA ALA A 90 -2.03 -8.58 -35.10
C ALA A 90 -1.46 -7.74 -33.95
N PRO A 91 -0.13 -7.75 -33.73
CA PRO A 91 0.49 -6.93 -32.70
C PRO A 91 0.34 -5.44 -33.01
N TRP A 92 0.24 -4.63 -31.99
CA TRP A 92 0.33 -3.18 -32.11
C TRP A 92 1.75 -2.76 -32.49
N PRO A 93 1.92 -1.70 -33.30
CA PRO A 93 3.23 -1.21 -33.70
C PRO A 93 4.00 -0.66 -32.47
N ALA A 94 5.32 -0.76 -32.53
CA ALA A 94 6.22 -0.20 -31.52
C ALA A 94 6.12 1.34 -31.48
N LEU A 95 6.56 1.94 -30.36
CA LEU A 95 6.63 3.38 -30.25
C LEU A 95 7.51 3.99 -31.36
N PRO A 96 7.13 5.17 -31.90
CA PRO A 96 7.93 5.89 -32.87
C PRO A 96 9.34 6.21 -32.34
N GLY A 97 10.37 6.12 -33.21
CA GLY A 97 11.74 6.42 -32.79
C GLY A 97 11.97 7.81 -32.22
N ARG A 98 11.10 8.81 -32.55
CA ARG A 98 11.09 10.14 -31.92
C ARG A 98 10.87 10.08 -30.40
N CYS A 99 10.12 9.10 -29.90
CA CYS A 99 9.90 8.97 -28.45
C CYS A 99 11.20 8.71 -27.69
N GLN A 100 12.17 8.07 -28.33
CA GLN A 100 13.46 7.71 -27.74
C GLN A 100 14.61 8.65 -28.14
N ASP A 101 14.40 9.60 -29.07
CA ASP A 101 15.46 10.51 -29.53
C ASP A 101 15.82 11.52 -28.43
N PRO A 102 17.05 11.49 -27.87
CA PRO A 102 17.47 12.41 -26.82
C PRO A 102 17.64 13.85 -27.30
N ARG A 103 17.63 14.13 -28.61
CA ARG A 103 17.67 15.46 -29.19
C ARG A 103 16.32 16.17 -29.16
N GLU A 104 15.25 15.40 -29.05
CA GLU A 104 13.89 15.94 -28.90
C GLU A 104 13.63 16.39 -27.44
N SER A 105 12.84 17.45 -27.27
CA SER A 105 12.45 17.86 -25.92
C SER A 105 11.61 16.79 -25.22
N PRO A 106 11.65 16.70 -23.88
CA PRO A 106 10.83 15.74 -23.12
C PRO A 106 9.35 15.81 -23.49
N GLY A 107 8.80 17.01 -23.65
CA GLY A 107 7.40 17.20 -24.05
C GLY A 107 7.10 16.74 -25.48
N ALA A 108 8.01 16.93 -26.44
CA ALA A 108 7.84 16.45 -27.80
C ALA A 108 7.86 14.92 -27.87
N ARG A 109 8.76 14.28 -27.12
CA ARG A 109 8.83 12.82 -26.98
C ARG A 109 7.53 12.24 -26.42
N LEU A 110 7.04 12.82 -25.33
CA LEU A 110 5.81 12.37 -24.68
C LEU A 110 4.57 12.61 -25.55
N ARG A 111 4.49 13.77 -26.23
CA ARG A 111 3.42 14.06 -27.20
C ARG A 111 3.38 13.02 -28.31
N SER A 112 4.53 12.68 -28.88
CA SER A 112 4.62 11.65 -29.93
C SER A 112 4.10 10.29 -29.45
N ALA A 113 4.34 9.93 -28.19
CA ALA A 113 3.81 8.71 -27.59
C ALA A 113 2.28 8.78 -27.41
N ILE A 114 1.74 9.91 -26.93
CA ILE A 114 0.30 10.11 -26.77
C ILE A 114 -0.41 10.04 -28.13
N GLU A 115 0.12 10.70 -29.15
CA GLU A 115 -0.41 10.63 -30.53
C GLU A 115 -0.43 9.19 -31.05
N HIS A 116 0.67 8.46 -30.85
CA HIS A 116 0.80 7.07 -31.27
C HIS A 116 -0.26 6.18 -30.60
N VAL A 117 -0.35 6.23 -29.26
CA VAL A 117 -1.31 5.40 -28.51
C VAL A 117 -2.75 5.78 -28.90
N ARG A 118 -3.03 7.08 -29.06
CA ARG A 118 -4.37 7.51 -29.51
C ARG A 118 -4.70 6.95 -30.91
N GLY A 119 -3.71 6.84 -31.79
CA GLY A 119 -3.86 6.22 -33.12
C GLY A 119 -4.12 4.71 -33.10
N LEU A 120 -3.85 4.02 -31.99
CA LEU A 120 -4.16 2.60 -31.80
C LEU A 120 -5.63 2.35 -31.45
N LEU A 121 -6.31 3.37 -30.91
CA LEU A 121 -7.72 3.28 -30.54
C LEU A 121 -8.60 3.51 -31.77
N PRO A 122 -9.78 2.85 -31.87
CA PRO A 122 -10.70 3.07 -32.95
C PRO A 122 -11.05 4.56 -33.13
N PRO A 123 -11.11 5.06 -34.38
CA PRO A 123 -11.46 6.47 -34.62
C PRO A 123 -12.93 6.75 -34.34
N ASP A 124 -13.76 5.72 -34.51
CA ASP A 124 -15.21 5.79 -34.31
C ASP A 124 -15.57 5.09 -32.99
N GLY A 125 -16.33 5.77 -32.16
CA GLY A 125 -16.77 5.25 -30.87
C GLY A 125 -16.46 6.20 -29.71
N ASP A 126 -16.98 5.86 -28.53
CA ASP A 126 -16.79 6.64 -27.30
C ASP A 126 -15.52 6.21 -26.50
N HIS A 127 -14.53 5.63 -27.19
CA HIS A 127 -13.27 5.27 -26.56
C HIS A 127 -12.46 6.50 -26.19
N ARG A 128 -12.14 6.66 -24.92
CA ARG A 128 -11.28 7.74 -24.43
C ARG A 128 -9.89 7.23 -24.10
N LEU A 129 -8.90 8.05 -24.33
CA LEU A 129 -7.55 7.86 -23.82
C LEU A 129 -7.37 8.78 -22.61
N VAL A 130 -7.25 8.21 -21.44
CA VAL A 130 -6.94 8.93 -20.20
C VAL A 130 -5.44 8.78 -19.92
N TRP A 131 -4.72 9.89 -20.03
CA TRP A 131 -3.28 9.95 -19.81
C TRP A 131 -3.01 10.67 -18.48
N ALA A 132 -2.70 9.91 -17.43
CA ALA A 132 -2.55 10.44 -16.08
C ALA A 132 -1.06 10.48 -15.68
N LEU A 133 -0.51 11.70 -15.62
CA LEU A 133 0.81 12.01 -15.08
C LEU A 133 0.65 12.48 -13.64
N VAL A 134 0.56 11.53 -12.72
CA VAL A 134 0.35 11.79 -11.29
C VAL A 134 1.57 11.27 -10.52
N PRO A 135 2.73 11.96 -10.60
CA PRO A 135 3.94 11.52 -9.94
C PRO A 135 3.75 11.47 -8.43
N MET A 136 4.30 10.42 -7.79
CA MET A 136 4.25 10.30 -6.33
C MET A 136 5.01 11.45 -5.66
N LYS A 137 6.13 11.89 -6.26
CA LYS A 137 6.94 13.02 -5.79
C LYS A 137 7.36 13.89 -6.96
N ILE A 138 7.37 15.23 -6.76
CA ILE A 138 7.82 16.19 -7.75
C ILE A 138 9.01 16.98 -7.16
N GLU A 139 10.23 16.66 -7.64
CA GLU A 139 11.45 17.35 -7.22
C GLU A 139 11.77 18.54 -8.15
N ASP A 140 11.64 18.33 -9.47
CA ASP A 140 11.87 19.37 -10.48
C ASP A 140 10.54 20.03 -10.89
N ARG A 141 10.06 20.97 -10.08
CA ARG A 141 8.82 21.72 -10.33
C ARG A 141 8.85 22.50 -11.64
N THR A 142 9.99 23.11 -11.97
CA THR A 142 10.14 23.92 -13.18
C THR A 142 10.12 23.05 -14.41
N GLY A 143 10.91 21.98 -14.45
CA GLY A 143 10.95 21.04 -15.56
C GLY A 143 9.62 20.36 -15.78
N TYR A 144 8.94 19.96 -14.69
CA TYR A 144 7.60 19.37 -14.79
C TYR A 144 6.55 20.35 -15.33
N SER A 145 6.57 21.63 -14.91
CA SER A 145 5.68 22.66 -15.46
C SER A 145 5.91 22.89 -16.94
N HIS A 146 7.17 22.94 -17.38
CA HIS A 146 7.51 23.04 -18.80
C HIS A 146 7.05 21.82 -19.59
N LEU A 147 7.24 20.63 -19.04
CA LEU A 147 6.77 19.38 -19.64
C LEU A 147 5.27 19.41 -19.89
N VAL A 148 4.47 19.71 -18.85
CA VAL A 148 3.00 19.78 -18.97
C VAL A 148 2.58 20.87 -19.96
N GLY A 149 3.22 22.04 -19.91
CA GLY A 149 2.96 23.12 -20.87
C GLY A 149 3.23 22.73 -22.32
N GLN A 150 4.23 21.88 -22.58
CA GLN A 150 4.55 21.40 -23.93
C GLN A 150 3.56 20.32 -24.44
N LEU A 151 2.81 19.66 -23.57
CA LEU A 151 1.77 18.70 -23.97
C LEU A 151 0.53 19.38 -24.58
N LEU A 152 0.32 20.65 -24.26
CA LEU A 152 -0.85 21.39 -24.65
C LEU A 152 -0.63 22.09 -25.98
N PRO A 153 -1.67 22.15 -26.83
CA PRO A 153 -1.54 22.76 -28.14
C PRO A 153 -1.46 24.28 -28.02
N HIS A 154 -0.41 24.86 -28.60
CA HIS A 154 -0.35 26.31 -28.79
C HIS A 154 -1.13 26.77 -30.04
N ASP A 155 -1.34 25.84 -30.99
CA ASP A 155 -1.95 26.11 -32.29
C ASP A 155 -3.44 25.70 -32.33
N GLY A 156 -4.08 25.54 -31.15
CA GLY A 156 -5.45 25.11 -31.02
C GLY A 156 -5.63 23.59 -30.97
N PHE A 157 -6.88 23.15 -30.86
CA PHE A 157 -7.25 21.75 -30.75
C PHE A 157 -6.92 20.97 -32.02
N GLN A 158 -6.18 19.88 -31.90
CA GLN A 158 -5.80 19.01 -32.99
C GLN A 158 -6.74 17.79 -33.12
N PRO A 159 -6.98 17.22 -34.30
CA PRO A 159 -7.89 16.08 -34.48
C PRO A 159 -7.56 14.85 -33.61
N TRP A 160 -6.26 14.57 -33.37
CA TRP A 160 -5.82 13.45 -32.53
C TRP A 160 -6.12 13.64 -31.04
N MET A 161 -6.39 14.87 -30.60
CA MET A 161 -6.78 15.17 -29.22
C MET A 161 -8.24 14.85 -28.91
N ARG A 162 -9.02 14.52 -29.94
CA ARG A 162 -10.40 14.08 -29.75
C ARG A 162 -10.43 12.85 -28.86
N SER A 163 -11.25 12.88 -27.82
CA SER A 163 -11.35 11.81 -26.82
C SER A 163 -10.07 11.58 -25.98
N LEU A 164 -9.11 12.51 -25.99
CA LEU A 164 -8.00 12.52 -25.06
C LEU A 164 -8.38 13.26 -23.77
N ARG A 165 -7.97 12.72 -22.63
CA ARG A 165 -8.04 13.37 -21.31
C ARG A 165 -6.67 13.30 -20.67
N ILE A 166 -6.14 14.43 -20.28
CA ILE A 166 -4.86 14.53 -19.59
C ILE A 166 -5.13 14.89 -18.13
N ILE A 167 -4.64 14.10 -17.21
CA ILE A 167 -4.73 14.35 -15.78
C ILE A 167 -3.31 14.53 -15.26
N VAL A 168 -3.06 15.63 -14.57
CA VAL A 168 -1.73 15.95 -14.01
C VAL A 168 -1.86 16.32 -12.55
N ARG A 169 -0.79 16.09 -11.79
CA ARG A 169 -0.71 16.48 -10.39
C ARG A 169 -0.01 17.82 -10.23
N ASP A 170 -0.54 18.71 -9.38
CA ASP A 170 0.15 19.85 -8.80
C ASP A 170 0.28 19.67 -7.28
N GLU A 171 1.22 20.36 -6.65
CA GLU A 171 1.24 20.47 -5.20
C GLU A 171 0.08 21.35 -4.73
N LYS A 172 -0.52 20.98 -3.60
CA LYS A 172 -1.62 21.76 -3.02
C LYS A 172 -1.09 23.06 -2.41
N GLU A 173 0.04 22.97 -1.71
CA GLU A 173 0.65 24.10 -1.01
C GLU A 173 2.18 24.02 -1.04
N PRO A 174 2.89 25.00 -1.66
CA PRO A 174 2.35 25.98 -2.61
C PRO A 174 2.16 25.38 -4.00
N PRO A 175 1.06 25.72 -4.70
CA PRO A 175 0.85 25.28 -6.09
C PRO A 175 1.88 25.96 -7.00
N PHE A 176 2.38 25.24 -7.99
CA PHE A 176 3.37 25.76 -8.94
C PHE A 176 2.94 25.58 -10.40
N LEU A 177 2.23 24.49 -10.71
CA LEU A 177 1.79 24.17 -12.06
C LEU A 177 0.64 25.07 -12.51
N VAL A 178 -0.40 25.24 -11.68
CA VAL A 178 -1.55 26.09 -12.01
C VAL A 178 -1.14 27.55 -12.31
N PRO A 179 -0.26 28.21 -11.51
CA PRO A 179 0.25 29.54 -11.85
C PRO A 179 1.05 29.56 -13.16
N ALA A 180 1.83 28.51 -13.45
CA ALA A 180 2.60 28.41 -14.69
C ALA A 180 1.68 28.30 -15.92
N LEU A 181 0.66 27.44 -15.87
CA LEU A 181 -0.32 27.27 -16.97
C LEU A 181 -1.15 28.54 -17.21
N ARG A 182 -1.50 29.27 -16.15
CA ARG A 182 -2.17 30.59 -16.29
C ARG A 182 -1.30 31.61 -17.03
N LYS A 183 0.00 31.65 -16.77
CA LYS A 183 0.94 32.53 -17.50
C LYS A 183 1.04 32.19 -18.97
N LEU A 184 0.94 30.91 -19.31
CA LEU A 184 0.96 30.40 -20.68
C LEU A 184 -0.40 30.57 -21.38
N GLN A 185 -1.42 31.10 -20.71
CA GLN A 185 -2.77 31.30 -21.21
C GLN A 185 -3.37 30.04 -21.84
N VAL A 186 -3.08 28.89 -21.24
CA VAL A 186 -3.58 27.60 -21.75
C VAL A 186 -5.09 27.53 -21.57
N PRO A 187 -5.86 27.33 -22.65
CA PRO A 187 -7.31 27.20 -22.55
C PRO A 187 -7.75 25.82 -22.04
N GLY A 188 -8.94 25.73 -21.47
CA GLY A 188 -9.56 24.46 -21.14
C GLY A 188 -8.88 23.68 -20.01
N VAL A 189 -8.26 24.36 -19.05
CA VAL A 189 -7.67 23.78 -17.86
C VAL A 189 -8.70 23.78 -16.74
N LEU A 190 -9.06 22.58 -16.25
CA LEU A 190 -9.79 22.42 -15.01
C LEU A 190 -8.82 22.23 -13.85
N VAL A 191 -9.16 22.77 -12.69
CA VAL A 191 -8.38 22.58 -11.46
C VAL A 191 -9.31 21.97 -10.41
N TYR A 192 -8.86 20.90 -9.77
CA TYR A 192 -9.56 20.25 -8.69
C TYR A 192 -8.63 20.00 -7.52
N GLU A 193 -9.00 20.45 -6.35
CA GLU A 193 -8.24 20.30 -5.11
C GLU A 193 -9.06 19.46 -4.12
N PRO A 194 -8.96 18.12 -4.17
CA PRO A 194 -9.64 17.27 -3.22
C PRO A 194 -9.11 17.51 -1.80
N ASP A 195 -10.00 17.50 -0.82
CA ASP A 195 -9.57 17.44 0.57
C ASP A 195 -9.50 15.98 1.03
N LEU A 196 -8.32 15.39 0.84
CA LEU A 196 -7.98 14.02 1.24
C LEU A 196 -7.07 14.01 2.47
N SER A 197 -6.99 15.13 3.21
CA SER A 197 -6.24 15.21 4.46
C SER A 197 -6.74 14.16 5.47
N THR A 198 -5.84 13.73 6.33
CA THR A 198 -6.20 12.77 7.41
C THR A 198 -7.36 13.30 8.26
N ALA A 199 -7.42 14.62 8.48
CA ALA A 199 -8.52 15.25 9.21
C ALA A 199 -9.84 15.09 8.45
N ALA A 200 -9.91 15.47 7.17
CA ALA A 200 -11.11 15.37 6.35
C ALA A 200 -11.60 13.92 6.20
N LEU A 201 -10.67 12.98 6.02
CA LEU A 201 -11.00 11.55 5.97
C LEU A 201 -11.55 11.05 7.31
N THR A 202 -10.98 11.50 8.42
CA THR A 202 -11.47 11.16 9.78
C THR A 202 -12.86 11.72 10.01
N ASP A 203 -13.10 12.98 9.64
CA ASP A 203 -14.41 13.64 9.79
C ASP A 203 -15.47 12.97 8.90
N SER A 204 -15.10 12.57 7.68
CA SER A 204 -15.97 11.79 6.79
C SER A 204 -16.38 10.47 7.42
N LEU A 205 -15.41 9.72 8.01
CA LEU A 205 -15.70 8.47 8.72
C LEU A 205 -16.59 8.68 9.94
N ALA A 206 -16.37 9.78 10.70
CA ALA A 206 -17.20 10.12 11.85
C ALA A 206 -18.65 10.36 11.42
N GLN A 207 -18.86 11.12 10.36
CA GLN A 207 -20.19 11.36 9.79
C GLN A 207 -20.83 10.07 9.27
N GLU A 208 -20.08 9.26 8.50
CA GLU A 208 -20.56 7.98 7.97
C GLU A 208 -20.97 7.00 9.07
N SER A 209 -20.26 6.98 10.20
CA SER A 209 -20.54 6.06 11.30
C SER A 209 -21.87 6.31 12.01
N VAL A 210 -22.41 7.53 11.90
CA VAL A 210 -23.66 7.94 12.57
C VAL A 210 -24.77 8.27 11.58
N ASP A 211 -24.53 8.20 10.26
CA ASP A 211 -25.50 8.58 9.24
C ASP A 211 -26.65 7.57 9.15
N PRO A 212 -27.89 7.96 9.50
CA PRO A 212 -29.03 7.05 9.45
C PRO A 212 -29.42 6.64 8.00
N ALA A 213 -28.97 7.38 6.99
CA ALA A 213 -29.22 7.04 5.59
C ALA A 213 -28.36 5.88 5.11
N LEU A 214 -27.25 5.56 5.80
CA LEU A 214 -26.38 4.44 5.48
C LEU A 214 -26.86 3.15 6.16
N PRO A 215 -26.74 2.00 5.48
CA PRO A 215 -26.95 0.69 6.08
C PRO A 215 -26.10 0.48 7.35
N VAL A 216 -26.63 -0.21 8.35
CA VAL A 216 -25.91 -0.46 9.61
C VAL A 216 -24.54 -1.09 9.39
N PRO A 217 -24.36 -2.10 8.51
CA PRO A 217 -23.03 -2.68 8.25
C PRO A 217 -21.99 -1.65 7.76
N GLU A 218 -22.40 -0.71 6.91
CA GLU A 218 -21.51 0.35 6.41
C GLU A 218 -21.12 1.33 7.51
N ARG A 219 -22.06 1.72 8.36
CA ARG A 219 -21.77 2.55 9.55
C ARG A 219 -20.78 1.86 10.48
N MET A 220 -20.94 0.56 10.71
CA MET A 220 -20.03 -0.22 11.56
C MET A 220 -18.64 -0.38 10.92
N GLN A 221 -18.56 -0.48 9.60
CA GLN A 221 -17.29 -0.47 8.89
C GLN A 221 -16.56 0.88 9.04
N ALA A 222 -17.28 2.00 8.92
CA ALA A 222 -16.71 3.33 9.18
C ALA A 222 -16.23 3.47 10.63
N LEU A 223 -17.01 2.97 11.59
CA LEU A 223 -16.65 2.98 13.01
C LEU A 223 -15.40 2.14 13.29
N LEU A 224 -15.22 1.00 12.60
CA LEU A 224 -14.02 0.16 12.73
C LEU A 224 -12.76 0.89 12.23
N GLN A 225 -12.87 1.60 11.11
CA GLN A 225 -11.78 2.41 10.60
C GLN A 225 -11.44 3.58 11.54
N LEU A 226 -12.46 4.22 12.13
CA LEU A 226 -12.26 5.24 13.16
C LEU A 226 -11.56 4.70 14.40
N ALA A 227 -11.93 3.51 14.87
CA ALA A 227 -11.26 2.88 16.01
C ALA A 227 -9.76 2.66 15.74
N ALA A 228 -9.42 2.21 14.54
CA ALA A 228 -8.03 2.04 14.12
C ALA A 228 -7.26 3.38 14.03
N LEU A 229 -7.90 4.44 13.50
CA LEU A 229 -7.33 5.79 13.47
C LEU A 229 -7.15 6.36 14.88
N ASP A 230 -8.12 6.18 15.77
CA ASP A 230 -7.99 6.60 17.15
C ASP A 230 -6.83 5.91 17.85
N TYR A 231 -6.63 4.62 17.60
CA TYR A 231 -5.45 3.90 18.10
C TYR A 231 -4.14 4.48 17.53
N ALA A 232 -4.06 4.68 16.22
CA ALA A 232 -2.87 5.24 15.56
C ALA A 232 -2.52 6.65 16.07
N HIS A 233 -3.53 7.46 16.36
CA HIS A 233 -3.39 8.79 16.96
C HIS A 233 -3.32 8.79 18.50
N LYS A 234 -3.15 7.62 19.12
CA LYS A 234 -3.04 7.45 20.58
C LYS A 234 -4.27 7.94 21.37
N ARG A 235 -5.43 8.06 20.74
CA ARG A 235 -6.71 8.37 21.38
C ARG A 235 -7.32 7.10 21.99
N TYR A 236 -6.55 6.45 22.87
CA TYR A 236 -6.83 5.12 23.39
C TYR A 236 -8.21 4.92 24.01
N PRO A 237 -8.75 5.84 24.84
CA PRO A 237 -10.11 5.67 25.37
C PRO A 237 -11.18 5.59 24.29
N ALA A 238 -11.10 6.48 23.27
CA ALA A 238 -12.04 6.51 22.17
C ALA A 238 -11.94 5.26 21.28
N ALA A 239 -10.71 4.77 21.02
CA ALA A 239 -10.49 3.53 20.29
C ALA A 239 -11.12 2.33 21.05
N LEU A 240 -10.87 2.22 22.36
CA LEU A 240 -11.36 1.11 23.17
C LEU A 240 -12.90 1.08 23.23
N GLU A 241 -13.54 2.24 23.37
CA GLU A 241 -15.01 2.37 23.33
C GLU A 241 -15.57 1.85 22.00
N LYS A 242 -15.02 2.30 20.87
CA LYS A 242 -15.46 1.87 19.53
C LYS A 242 -15.27 0.38 19.31
N TYR A 243 -14.10 -0.17 19.69
CA TYR A 243 -13.88 -1.62 19.61
C TYR A 243 -14.88 -2.41 20.47
N GLY A 244 -15.26 -1.89 21.63
CA GLY A 244 -16.28 -2.50 22.48
C GLY A 244 -17.65 -2.55 21.83
N LEU A 245 -18.12 -1.43 21.26
CA LEU A 245 -19.39 -1.35 20.52
C LEU A 245 -19.40 -2.30 19.32
N LEU A 246 -18.33 -2.29 18.54
CA LEU A 246 -18.18 -3.14 17.36
C LEU A 246 -18.14 -4.63 17.72
N HIS A 247 -17.44 -4.98 18.80
CA HIS A 247 -17.41 -6.37 19.29
C HIS A 247 -18.83 -6.89 19.59
N THR A 248 -19.64 -6.09 20.30
CA THR A 248 -21.03 -6.46 20.60
C THR A 248 -21.85 -6.63 19.34
N TYR A 249 -21.81 -5.65 18.45
CA TYR A 249 -22.52 -5.71 17.17
C TYR A 249 -22.15 -6.94 16.34
N TYR A 250 -20.84 -7.18 16.12
CA TYR A 250 -20.40 -8.31 15.31
C TYR A 250 -20.69 -9.68 15.97
N ALA A 251 -20.71 -9.73 17.31
CA ALA A 251 -21.13 -10.92 18.02
C ALA A 251 -22.62 -11.24 17.78
N GLU A 252 -23.49 -10.24 17.85
CA GLU A 252 -24.94 -10.37 17.57
C GLU A 252 -25.21 -10.76 16.11
N GLN A 253 -24.40 -10.28 15.16
CA GLN A 253 -24.51 -10.62 13.75
C GLN A 253 -23.86 -11.97 13.39
N GLY A 254 -23.19 -12.64 14.35
CA GLY A 254 -22.45 -13.89 14.08
C GLY A 254 -21.20 -13.73 13.21
N LEU A 255 -20.71 -12.51 13.01
CA LEU A 255 -19.55 -12.18 12.19
C LEU A 255 -18.25 -12.39 12.98
N LYS A 256 -17.90 -13.63 13.22
CA LYS A 256 -16.80 -14.06 14.11
C LYS A 256 -15.43 -13.47 13.74
N GLU A 257 -15.11 -13.32 12.47
CA GLU A 257 -13.83 -12.75 12.03
C GLU A 257 -13.70 -11.28 12.45
N LEU A 258 -14.75 -10.48 12.21
CA LEU A 258 -14.78 -9.07 12.60
C LEU A 258 -14.85 -8.91 14.12
N GLN A 259 -15.56 -9.80 14.81
CA GLN A 259 -15.57 -9.88 16.27
C GLN A 259 -14.15 -10.11 16.81
N ALA A 260 -13.41 -11.08 16.26
CA ALA A 260 -12.05 -11.38 16.67
C ALA A 260 -11.08 -10.20 16.38
N LEU A 261 -11.27 -9.51 15.25
CA LEU A 261 -10.51 -8.30 14.91
C LEU A 261 -10.73 -7.16 15.90
N CYS A 262 -11.97 -6.97 16.38
CA CYS A 262 -12.26 -5.98 17.43
C CYS A 262 -11.59 -6.34 18.76
N LEU A 263 -11.57 -7.62 19.13
CA LEU A 263 -10.87 -8.10 20.33
C LEU A 263 -9.36 -7.92 20.21
N GLN A 264 -8.79 -8.13 19.01
CA GLN A 264 -7.38 -7.82 18.73
C GLN A 264 -7.12 -6.32 18.94
N GLY A 265 -7.88 -5.43 18.29
CA GLY A 265 -7.72 -3.98 18.44
C GLY A 265 -7.87 -3.49 19.87
N ALA A 266 -8.84 -4.02 20.62
CA ALA A 266 -9.00 -3.71 22.05
C ALA A 266 -7.79 -4.19 22.88
N GLY A 267 -7.25 -5.36 22.55
CA GLY A 267 -6.02 -5.88 23.15
C GLY A 267 -4.81 -4.98 22.86
N ASP A 268 -4.65 -4.54 21.61
CA ASP A 268 -3.57 -3.64 21.20
C ASP A 268 -3.64 -2.29 21.94
N VAL A 269 -4.82 -1.73 22.10
CA VAL A 269 -5.04 -0.51 22.91
C VAL A 269 -4.64 -0.75 24.35
N LEU A 270 -5.09 -1.85 24.96
CA LEU A 270 -4.78 -2.17 26.36
C LEU A 270 -3.30 -2.39 26.60
N ARG A 271 -2.61 -3.05 25.64
CA ARG A 271 -1.15 -3.22 25.67
C ARG A 271 -0.44 -1.86 25.60
N ALA A 272 -0.87 -0.97 24.70
CA ALA A 272 -0.29 0.36 24.54
C ALA A 272 -0.41 1.23 25.78
N VAL A 273 -1.45 1.05 26.59
CA VAL A 273 -1.61 1.73 27.89
C VAL A 273 -1.04 0.95 29.08
N GLY A 274 -0.28 -0.12 28.82
CA GLY A 274 0.42 -0.91 29.86
C GLY A 274 -0.48 -1.87 30.66
N LYS A 275 -1.75 -2.06 30.27
CA LYS A 275 -2.68 -2.99 30.93
C LYS A 275 -2.52 -4.41 30.39
N LEU A 276 -1.31 -4.97 30.55
CA LEU A 276 -0.87 -6.21 29.90
C LEU A 276 -1.77 -7.42 30.20
N ALA A 277 -2.22 -7.59 31.44
CA ALA A 277 -3.08 -8.72 31.80
C ALA A 277 -4.42 -8.67 31.07
N LEU A 278 -5.03 -7.48 30.99
CA LEU A 278 -6.28 -7.28 30.26
C LEU A 278 -6.07 -7.42 28.73
N ALA A 279 -4.93 -6.96 28.20
CA ALA A 279 -4.59 -7.15 26.80
C ALA A 279 -4.53 -8.64 26.45
N LYS A 280 -3.82 -9.43 27.27
CA LYS A 280 -3.74 -10.89 27.10
C LYS A 280 -5.13 -11.53 27.10
N GLU A 281 -5.99 -11.14 28.04
CA GLU A 281 -7.37 -11.64 28.10
C GLU A 281 -8.14 -11.36 26.80
N ARG A 282 -8.04 -10.14 26.24
CA ARG A 282 -8.69 -9.81 24.97
C ARG A 282 -8.16 -10.65 23.80
N TYR A 283 -6.85 -10.85 23.73
CA TYR A 283 -6.26 -11.71 22.68
C TYR A 283 -6.72 -13.17 22.83
N GLN A 284 -6.81 -13.69 24.06
CA GLN A 284 -7.33 -15.04 24.33
C GLN A 284 -8.79 -15.19 23.89
N GLN A 285 -9.63 -14.21 24.22
CA GLN A 285 -11.02 -14.16 23.76
C GLN A 285 -11.10 -14.14 22.22
N GLY A 286 -10.25 -13.30 21.58
CA GLY A 286 -10.15 -13.24 20.13
C GLY A 286 -9.74 -14.58 19.49
N LEU A 287 -8.74 -15.27 20.08
CA LEU A 287 -8.33 -16.61 19.65
C LEU A 287 -9.48 -17.63 19.75
N ALA A 288 -10.22 -17.63 20.86
CA ALA A 288 -11.33 -18.53 21.08
C ALA A 288 -12.45 -18.32 20.02
N VAL A 289 -12.68 -17.07 19.60
CA VAL A 289 -13.64 -16.75 18.54
C VAL A 289 -13.11 -17.15 17.17
N ALA A 290 -11.83 -16.87 16.88
CA ALA A 290 -11.24 -17.05 15.57
C ALA A 290 -10.88 -18.50 15.23
N VAL A 291 -10.67 -19.37 16.23
CA VAL A 291 -10.22 -20.76 16.02
C VAL A 291 -11.17 -21.57 15.11
N ASN A 292 -12.45 -21.22 15.13
CA ASN A 292 -13.49 -21.87 14.34
C ASN A 292 -13.75 -21.17 12.99
N THR A 293 -12.91 -20.21 12.62
CA THR A 293 -12.98 -19.51 11.34
C THR A 293 -11.78 -19.93 10.47
N LEU A 294 -11.86 -19.68 9.18
CA LEU A 294 -10.74 -19.90 8.27
C LEU A 294 -9.81 -18.68 8.17
N ALA A 295 -9.97 -17.70 9.06
CA ALA A 295 -9.22 -16.45 9.07
C ALA A 295 -7.80 -16.64 9.65
N LEU A 296 -6.96 -17.42 8.96
CA LEU A 296 -5.59 -17.69 9.37
C LEU A 296 -4.77 -16.41 9.69
N PRO A 297 -4.88 -15.29 8.95
CA PRO A 297 -4.17 -14.05 9.30
C PRO A 297 -4.54 -13.51 10.69
N ILE A 298 -5.82 -13.56 11.06
CA ILE A 298 -6.29 -13.09 12.38
C ILE A 298 -5.74 -13.99 13.49
N LEU A 299 -5.75 -15.31 13.28
CA LEU A 299 -5.15 -16.26 14.23
C LEU A 299 -3.66 -16.05 14.42
N ILE A 300 -2.92 -15.79 13.34
CA ILE A 300 -1.48 -15.45 13.39
C ILE A 300 -1.26 -14.20 14.25
N ASN A 301 -1.99 -13.12 13.96
CA ASN A 301 -1.81 -11.85 14.66
C ASN A 301 -2.17 -11.97 16.15
N LEU A 302 -3.29 -12.58 16.46
CA LEU A 302 -3.74 -12.77 17.85
C LEU A 302 -2.79 -13.65 18.66
N SER A 303 -2.35 -14.79 18.10
CA SER A 303 -1.42 -15.68 18.80
C SER A 303 -0.03 -15.03 18.98
N MET A 304 0.44 -14.30 17.98
CA MET A 304 1.68 -13.53 18.08
C MET A 304 1.58 -12.46 19.19
N ALA A 305 0.49 -11.68 19.21
CA ALA A 305 0.28 -10.64 20.19
C ALA A 305 0.11 -11.20 21.62
N ALA A 306 -0.62 -12.31 21.78
CA ALA A 306 -0.75 -13.02 23.05
C ALA A 306 0.60 -13.53 23.55
N GLY A 307 1.41 -14.08 22.65
CA GLY A 307 2.78 -14.52 22.97
C GLY A 307 3.68 -13.38 23.41
N ASP A 308 3.63 -12.25 22.71
CA ASP A 308 4.41 -11.04 23.05
C ASP A 308 4.05 -10.52 24.45
N VAL A 309 2.75 -10.35 24.71
CA VAL A 309 2.29 -9.88 26.03
C VAL A 309 2.63 -10.90 27.13
N SER A 310 2.60 -12.20 26.83
CA SER A 310 3.02 -13.23 27.79
C SER A 310 4.52 -13.14 28.09
N LEU A 311 5.37 -12.80 27.10
CA LEU A 311 6.79 -12.49 27.36
C LEU A 311 6.98 -11.28 28.27
N GLU A 312 6.23 -10.19 28.00
CA GLU A 312 6.25 -8.97 28.82
C GLU A 312 5.82 -9.24 30.28
N LEU A 313 4.83 -10.12 30.46
CA LEU A 313 4.37 -10.61 31.77
C LEU A 313 5.28 -11.66 32.40
N LYS A 314 6.38 -12.05 31.72
CA LYS A 314 7.31 -13.12 32.13
C LYS A 314 6.64 -14.50 32.26
N GLN A 315 5.54 -14.71 31.58
CA GLN A 315 4.81 -15.98 31.51
C GLN A 315 5.34 -16.83 30.35
N TYR A 316 6.60 -17.21 30.46
CA TYR A 316 7.36 -17.79 29.33
C TYR A 316 6.81 -19.12 28.80
N THR A 317 6.16 -19.92 29.66
CA THR A 317 5.52 -21.18 29.24
C THR A 317 4.30 -20.92 28.36
N GLU A 318 3.51 -19.92 28.71
CA GLU A 318 2.35 -19.50 27.90
C GLU A 318 2.82 -18.87 26.57
N ALA A 319 3.84 -18.01 26.63
CA ALA A 319 4.45 -17.41 25.45
C ALA A 319 4.94 -18.49 24.45
N GLU A 320 5.61 -19.53 24.95
CA GLU A 320 6.04 -20.69 24.14
C GLU A 320 4.85 -21.32 23.41
N GLY A 321 3.71 -21.56 24.13
CA GLY A 321 2.52 -22.14 23.53
C GLY A 321 1.90 -21.27 22.43
N TYR A 322 1.86 -19.94 22.63
CA TYR A 322 1.31 -19.04 21.62
C TYR A 322 2.19 -18.95 20.38
N PHE A 323 3.51 -18.88 20.51
CA PHE A 323 4.41 -18.87 19.36
C PHE A 323 4.40 -20.19 18.59
N ASP A 324 4.22 -21.33 19.28
CA ASP A 324 4.01 -22.62 18.61
C ASP A 324 2.70 -22.67 17.81
N ILE A 325 1.63 -22.08 18.34
CA ILE A 325 0.37 -21.88 17.57
C ILE A 325 0.65 -21.02 16.34
N THR A 326 1.33 -19.89 16.51
CA THR A 326 1.67 -18.98 15.40
C THR A 326 2.48 -19.69 14.31
N ASP A 327 3.52 -20.44 14.68
CA ASP A 327 4.35 -21.22 13.73
C ASP A 327 3.50 -22.17 12.90
N ARG A 328 2.63 -22.95 13.56
CA ARG A 328 1.77 -23.93 12.90
C ARG A 328 0.71 -23.28 11.99
N VAL A 329 0.10 -22.19 12.45
CA VAL A 329 -0.92 -21.47 11.66
C VAL A 329 -0.28 -20.77 10.47
N ALA A 330 0.90 -20.14 10.66
CA ALA A 330 1.63 -19.50 9.58
C ALA A 330 2.13 -20.51 8.53
N ALA A 331 2.55 -21.70 8.95
CA ALA A 331 2.89 -22.79 8.04
C ALA A 331 1.67 -23.22 7.20
N LYS A 332 0.48 -23.36 7.82
CA LYS A 332 -0.77 -23.67 7.11
C LYS A 332 -1.19 -22.58 6.14
N ALA A 333 -0.93 -21.32 6.50
CA ALA A 333 -1.21 -20.15 5.67
C ALA A 333 -0.19 -19.95 4.52
N LEU A 334 0.85 -20.78 4.44
CA LEU A 334 1.99 -20.62 3.54
C LEU A 334 2.63 -19.23 3.65
N ASN A 335 2.63 -18.65 4.85
CA ASN A 335 3.18 -17.33 5.11
C ASN A 335 4.54 -17.45 5.82
N PRO A 336 5.67 -17.29 5.11
CA PRO A 336 7.00 -17.54 5.65
C PRO A 336 7.44 -16.50 6.69
N TYR A 337 7.01 -15.25 6.57
CA TYR A 337 7.50 -14.19 7.45
C TYR A 337 6.99 -14.33 8.90
N PRO A 338 5.68 -14.44 9.18
CA PRO A 338 5.20 -14.71 10.53
C PRO A 338 5.72 -16.02 11.11
N LYS A 339 5.95 -17.05 10.25
CA LYS A 339 6.56 -18.31 10.69
C LYS A 339 7.97 -18.09 11.21
N ALA A 340 8.81 -17.36 10.49
CA ALA A 340 10.17 -17.04 10.92
C ALA A 340 10.17 -16.21 12.21
N ASP A 341 9.27 -15.23 12.31
CA ASP A 341 9.10 -14.40 13.49
C ASP A 341 8.68 -15.22 14.73
N ALA A 342 7.73 -16.13 14.53
CA ALA A 342 7.28 -17.04 15.60
C ALA A 342 8.41 -17.96 16.08
N LEU A 343 9.20 -18.56 15.19
CA LEU A 343 10.33 -19.41 15.55
C LEU A 343 11.40 -18.65 16.32
N GLU A 344 11.70 -17.40 15.94
CA GLU A 344 12.64 -16.56 16.66
C GLU A 344 12.17 -16.29 18.09
N LYS A 345 10.89 -15.91 18.26
CA LYS A 345 10.29 -15.61 19.57
C LYS A 345 10.07 -16.88 20.40
N LEU A 346 9.78 -18.00 19.77
CA LEU A 346 9.69 -19.31 20.41
C LEU A 346 11.04 -19.69 21.06
N GLY A 347 12.13 -19.52 20.32
CA GLY A 347 13.47 -19.69 20.86
C GLY A 347 13.76 -18.75 22.03
N LEU A 348 13.29 -17.49 21.95
CA LEU A 348 13.45 -16.54 23.06
C LEU A 348 12.67 -16.96 24.31
N ALA A 349 11.43 -17.41 24.17
CA ALA A 349 10.65 -17.91 25.31
C ALA A 349 11.35 -19.09 26.00
N ARG A 350 11.90 -20.04 25.23
CA ARG A 350 12.67 -21.19 25.72
C ARG A 350 13.96 -20.75 26.44
N TYR A 351 14.69 -19.81 25.87
CA TYR A 351 15.86 -19.22 26.49
C TYR A 351 15.56 -18.57 27.84
N LEU A 352 14.51 -17.78 27.91
CA LEU A 352 14.08 -17.11 29.14
C LEU A 352 13.59 -18.10 30.22
N ARG A 353 13.09 -19.26 29.81
CA ARG A 353 12.77 -20.39 30.67
C ARG A 353 14.00 -21.16 31.15
N LYS A 354 15.23 -20.80 30.70
CA LYS A 354 16.47 -21.51 30.95
C LYS A 354 16.56 -22.87 30.26
N ASP A 355 15.74 -23.15 29.27
CA ASP A 355 15.84 -24.35 28.43
C ASP A 355 16.74 -24.05 27.22
N LEU A 356 18.04 -23.93 27.50
CA LEU A 356 19.03 -23.51 26.51
C LEU A 356 19.11 -24.49 25.34
N GLY A 357 18.97 -25.79 25.60
CA GLY A 357 19.04 -26.82 24.56
C GLY A 357 17.93 -26.63 23.54
N LYS A 358 16.70 -26.50 24.00
CA LYS A 358 15.56 -26.24 23.08
C LYS A 358 15.63 -24.88 22.39
N ALA A 359 16.15 -23.86 23.07
CA ALA A 359 16.33 -22.53 22.47
C ALA A 359 17.32 -22.60 21.29
N VAL A 360 18.46 -23.23 21.46
CA VAL A 360 19.48 -23.41 20.40
C VAL A 360 18.89 -24.18 19.21
N VAL A 361 18.25 -25.32 19.47
CA VAL A 361 17.62 -26.14 18.42
C VAL A 361 16.61 -25.31 17.62
N THR A 362 15.76 -24.54 18.32
CA THR A 362 14.75 -23.70 17.68
C THR A 362 15.38 -22.61 16.83
N TRP A 363 16.35 -21.88 17.36
CA TRP A 363 17.00 -20.81 16.61
C TRP A 363 17.86 -21.32 15.46
N THR A 364 18.48 -22.50 15.59
CA THR A 364 19.17 -23.15 14.45
C THR A 364 18.20 -23.48 13.33
N GLY A 365 17.03 -24.04 13.66
CA GLY A 365 15.94 -24.27 12.70
C GLY A 365 15.42 -22.96 12.10
N ALA A 366 15.22 -21.93 12.93
CA ALA A 366 14.80 -20.60 12.46
C ALA A 366 15.81 -19.97 11.49
N ALA A 367 17.12 -20.08 11.78
CA ALA A 367 18.17 -19.58 10.89
C ALA A 367 18.16 -20.31 9.54
N ALA A 368 18.05 -21.65 9.55
CA ALA A 368 17.96 -22.43 8.33
C ALA A 368 16.70 -22.03 7.49
N PHE A 369 15.57 -21.86 8.16
CA PHE A 369 14.33 -21.40 7.51
C PHE A 369 14.47 -20.00 6.94
N CYS A 370 15.00 -19.03 7.70
CA CYS A 370 15.23 -17.66 7.22
C CYS A 370 16.14 -17.60 5.98
N ARG A 371 17.16 -18.48 5.89
CA ARG A 371 18.01 -18.58 4.69
C ARG A 371 17.22 -19.09 3.50
N SER A 372 16.37 -20.11 3.70
CA SER A 372 15.58 -20.69 2.59
C SER A 372 14.54 -19.75 2.01
N VAL A 373 14.09 -18.73 2.77
CA VAL A 373 13.10 -17.73 2.34
C VAL A 373 13.71 -16.33 2.18
N GLU A 374 15.03 -16.22 2.22
CA GLU A 374 15.80 -14.98 2.04
C GLU A 374 15.40 -13.85 3.01
N TYR A 375 14.91 -14.18 4.20
CA TYR A 375 14.49 -13.20 5.20
C TYR A 375 15.70 -12.71 6.02
N THR A 376 16.54 -11.88 5.43
CA THR A 376 17.83 -11.43 5.96
C THR A 376 17.72 -10.70 7.30
N ALA A 377 16.73 -9.82 7.48
CA ALA A 377 16.54 -9.07 8.73
C ALA A 377 16.30 -10.03 9.92
N ARG A 378 15.43 -11.03 9.74
CA ARG A 378 15.14 -12.02 10.79
C ARG A 378 16.31 -12.98 11.00
N LEU A 379 17.00 -13.39 9.93
CA LEU A 379 18.22 -14.19 10.02
C LEU A 379 19.27 -13.50 10.90
N ARG A 380 19.47 -12.21 10.72
CA ARG A 380 20.39 -11.41 11.55
C ARG A 380 20.03 -11.48 13.03
N SER A 381 18.77 -11.26 13.39
CA SER A 381 18.29 -11.33 14.77
C SER A 381 18.53 -12.72 15.38
N VAL A 382 18.19 -13.77 14.65
CA VAL A 382 18.38 -15.15 15.11
C VAL A 382 19.87 -15.50 15.31
N LEU A 383 20.73 -15.11 14.38
CA LEU A 383 22.18 -15.36 14.50
C LEU A 383 22.80 -14.60 15.68
N GLN A 384 22.37 -13.37 15.98
CA GLN A 384 22.81 -12.63 17.17
C GLN A 384 22.45 -13.36 18.46
N ARG A 385 21.26 -13.95 18.52
CA ARG A 385 20.83 -14.75 19.68
C ARG A 385 21.64 -16.03 19.81
N LEU A 386 21.90 -16.74 18.71
CA LEU A 386 22.76 -17.93 18.69
C LEU A 386 24.20 -17.60 19.10
N GLU A 387 24.76 -16.52 18.55
CA GLU A 387 26.13 -16.07 18.93
C GLU A 387 26.25 -15.86 20.45
N LYS A 388 25.23 -15.16 21.01
CA LYS A 388 25.18 -14.91 22.46
C LYS A 388 25.17 -16.22 23.28
N VAL A 389 24.22 -17.11 22.93
CA VAL A 389 24.05 -18.38 23.68
C VAL A 389 25.27 -19.30 23.54
N TYR A 390 25.85 -19.39 22.35
CA TYR A 390 27.07 -20.16 22.14
C TYR A 390 28.24 -19.58 22.93
N GLY A 391 28.35 -18.24 23.02
CA GLY A 391 29.36 -17.59 23.87
C GLY A 391 29.18 -17.90 25.36
N GLU A 392 27.93 -17.84 25.86
CA GLU A 392 27.60 -18.20 27.26
C GLU A 392 27.85 -19.68 27.56
N ALA A 393 27.72 -20.57 26.57
CA ALA A 393 27.96 -22.00 26.69
C ALA A 393 29.44 -22.41 26.45
N GLY A 394 30.33 -21.45 26.11
CA GLY A 394 31.71 -21.72 25.76
C GLY A 394 31.93 -22.45 24.43
N MET A 395 30.95 -22.48 23.56
CA MET A 395 30.95 -23.11 22.21
C MET A 395 31.61 -22.18 21.20
N VAL A 396 32.92 -22.07 21.26
CA VAL A 396 33.71 -21.04 20.54
C VAL A 396 33.61 -21.21 19.00
N THR A 397 33.55 -22.45 18.52
CA THR A 397 33.49 -22.75 17.09
C THR A 397 32.20 -22.26 16.49
N GLU A 398 31.07 -22.60 17.11
CA GLU A 398 29.71 -22.24 16.70
C GLU A 398 29.49 -20.71 16.82
N GLN A 399 29.99 -20.12 17.89
CA GLN A 399 29.97 -18.68 18.07
C GLN A 399 30.72 -17.95 16.94
N ARG A 400 31.91 -18.40 16.57
CA ARG A 400 32.69 -17.82 15.47
C ARG A 400 31.97 -17.97 14.12
N ALA A 401 31.33 -19.12 13.89
CA ALA A 401 30.57 -19.36 12.69
C ALA A 401 29.39 -18.35 12.55
N CYS A 402 28.58 -18.15 13.60
CA CYS A 402 27.54 -17.16 13.64
C CYS A 402 28.05 -15.73 13.38
N LYS A 403 29.16 -15.36 14.03
CA LYS A 403 29.80 -14.05 13.87
C LYS A 403 30.27 -13.79 12.43
N LYS A 404 30.88 -14.79 11.81
CA LYS A 404 31.35 -14.73 10.42
C LYS A 404 30.17 -14.52 9.48
N GLU A 405 29.07 -15.26 9.67
CA GLU A 405 27.87 -15.13 8.84
C GLU A 405 27.22 -13.76 9.04
N LEU A 406 27.08 -13.26 10.28
CA LEU A 406 26.57 -11.92 10.56
C LEU A 406 27.33 -10.82 9.82
N GLN A 407 28.66 -10.96 9.69
CA GLN A 407 29.49 -10.00 8.96
C GLN A 407 29.30 -10.05 7.44
N SER A 408 28.86 -11.20 6.91
CA SER A 408 28.61 -11.37 5.47
C SER A 408 27.22 -10.92 5.03
N LEU A 409 26.29 -10.71 5.97
CA LEU A 409 24.92 -10.24 5.62
C LEU A 409 24.93 -8.76 5.20
N PRO A 410 24.12 -8.37 4.20
CA PRO A 410 23.95 -6.97 3.79
C PRO A 410 23.60 -6.08 4.99
N ARG A 411 24.08 -4.84 5.02
CA ARG A 411 23.72 -3.87 6.07
C ARG A 411 22.26 -3.45 5.91
N GLU A 412 21.58 -3.20 7.04
CA GLU A 412 20.21 -2.65 7.00
C GLU A 412 20.19 -1.32 6.21
N GLY A 413 19.30 -1.22 5.23
CA GLY A 413 19.14 -0.03 4.38
C GLY A 413 19.85 -0.08 3.02
N GLN A 414 20.40 -1.21 2.58
CA GLN A 414 21.01 -1.39 1.25
C GLN A 414 20.21 -2.30 0.30
N THR A 415 18.94 -2.62 0.65
CA THR A 415 18.00 -3.35 -0.22
C THR A 415 16.85 -2.46 -0.61
#